data_289c6a362a68e8044f3f98f9e7ca3d4a
#
_entry.id   289c6a362a68e8044f3f98f9e7ca3d4a
#
_cell.length_a   1.000
_cell.length_b   1.000
_cell.length_c   1.000
_cell.angle_alpha   90.00
_cell.angle_beta   90.00
_cell.angle_gamma   90.00
#
_symmetry.space_group_name_H-M   'P 1'
#
loop_
_entity.id
_entity.type
_entity.pdbx_description
1 polymer ?
#
loop_
_entity_poly.entity_id
_entity_poly.type
_entity_poly.pdbx_seq_one_letter_code
_entity_poly.pdbx_strand_id
1 'polypeptide(L)'
;MKKVFYSLILFCGLSACFSEKVVLEPLRIYDVANSNCKLSISPTDTRPDFYAENNAIPAKLSIELDKDGIAQCLLEDLKANCSVRKIYVNIANQDNQITLIVYHNVLDALADCICKYDVNFKISKLTSGNYNLKVYYARPNMKYDESNIAYNGQVNIAQNKKVFVTFNPEVGLPEN
;
A
#
# COMPACT_ATOMS: atom_id res chain seq x y z
N MET A 1 -62.67 -25.35 46.00
CA MET A 1 -62.22 -25.44 44.62
C MET A 1 -61.23 -24.26 44.39
N LYS A 2 -59.90 -24.52 44.46
CA LYS A 2 -58.88 -23.54 44.30
C LYS A 2 -58.33 -23.58 42.83
N LYS A 3 -58.56 -22.56 42.06
CA LYS A 3 -58.00 -22.42 40.70
C LYS A 3 -56.57 -21.89 40.81
N VAL A 4 -55.61 -22.69 40.40
CA VAL A 4 -54.21 -22.32 40.30
C VAL A 4 -53.98 -21.75 38.88
N PHE A 5 -53.65 -20.45 38.77
CA PHE A 5 -53.23 -19.81 37.54
C PHE A 5 -51.72 -20.02 37.35
N TYR A 6 -51.33 -20.80 36.36
CA TYR A 6 -49.97 -20.91 35.91
C TYR A 6 -49.68 -19.74 34.96
N SER A 7 -48.91 -18.75 35.42
CA SER A 7 -48.36 -17.68 34.59
C SER A 7 -47.09 -18.18 33.89
N LEU A 8 -47.21 -18.42 32.59
CA LEU A 8 -46.10 -18.84 31.76
C LEU A 8 -45.33 -17.56 31.35
N ILE A 9 -44.21 -17.28 32.02
CA ILE A 9 -43.32 -16.18 31.66
C ILE A 9 -42.44 -16.63 30.49
N LEU A 10 -42.78 -16.14 29.30
CA LEU A 10 -41.98 -16.33 28.07
C LEU A 10 -40.75 -15.43 28.11
N PHE A 11 -39.60 -15.97 28.47
CA PHE A 11 -38.31 -15.29 28.38
C PHE A 11 -37.89 -15.24 26.91
N CYS A 12 -38.22 -14.15 26.22
CA CYS A 12 -37.59 -13.79 24.94
C CYS A 12 -36.18 -13.37 25.22
N GLY A 13 -35.21 -14.30 25.07
CA GLY A 13 -33.78 -13.98 25.05
C GLY A 13 -33.45 -13.12 23.85
N LEU A 14 -33.30 -11.83 24.06
CA LEU A 14 -32.68 -10.90 23.10
C LEU A 14 -31.20 -11.24 23.04
N SER A 15 -30.82 -12.12 22.12
CA SER A 15 -29.43 -12.28 21.70
C SER A 15 -29.02 -11.00 20.92
N ALA A 16 -28.62 -9.97 21.66
CA ALA A 16 -27.93 -8.84 21.05
C ALA A 16 -26.61 -9.35 20.49
N CYS A 17 -26.56 -9.61 19.20
CA CYS A 17 -25.30 -9.71 18.48
C CYS A 17 -24.60 -8.36 18.62
N PHE A 18 -23.75 -8.23 19.63
CA PHE A 18 -22.75 -7.18 19.68
C PHE A 18 -21.75 -7.50 18.58
N SER A 19 -21.92 -6.87 17.42
CA SER A 19 -20.85 -6.74 16.45
C SER A 19 -19.79 -5.86 17.11
N GLU A 20 -18.79 -6.47 17.76
CA GLU A 20 -17.60 -5.75 18.18
C GLU A 20 -16.98 -5.15 16.91
N LYS A 21 -17.16 -3.84 16.74
CA LYS A 21 -16.32 -3.09 15.81
C LYS A 21 -14.91 -3.17 16.36
N VAL A 22 -14.11 -4.06 15.79
CA VAL A 22 -12.67 -4.05 16.04
C VAL A 22 -12.18 -2.70 15.56
N VAL A 23 -11.97 -1.80 16.51
CA VAL A 23 -11.30 -0.52 16.23
C VAL A 23 -9.85 -0.89 15.91
N LEU A 24 -9.56 -1.07 14.63
CA LEU A 24 -8.18 -1.29 14.20
C LEU A 24 -7.39 -0.05 14.62
N GLU A 25 -6.39 -0.27 15.46
CA GLU A 25 -5.45 0.80 15.78
C GLU A 25 -4.84 1.33 14.48
N PRO A 26 -4.56 2.66 14.39
CA PRO A 26 -4.04 3.23 13.17
C PRO A 26 -2.71 2.58 12.80
N LEU A 27 -2.63 2.07 11.57
CA LEU A 27 -1.40 1.56 11.00
C LEU A 27 -0.38 2.70 10.90
N ARG A 28 0.90 2.38 11.08
CA ARG A 28 1.99 3.36 10.96
C ARG A 28 3.08 2.82 10.06
N ILE A 29 3.63 3.70 9.24
CA ILE A 29 4.84 3.42 8.47
C ILE A 29 6.06 3.97 9.21
N TYR A 30 7.14 3.21 9.16
CA TYR A 30 8.45 3.59 9.71
C TYR A 30 9.58 2.90 8.95
N ASP A 31 10.81 3.28 9.21
CA ASP A 31 12.03 2.75 8.57
C ASP A 31 11.97 2.83 7.03
N VAL A 32 11.48 3.96 6.49
CA VAL A 32 11.43 4.16 5.04
C VAL A 32 12.82 4.50 4.52
N ALA A 33 13.32 3.65 3.61
CA ALA A 33 14.59 3.84 2.94
C ALA A 33 14.49 3.46 1.46
N ASN A 34 14.97 4.32 0.58
CA ASN A 34 15.08 4.00 -0.84
C ASN A 34 16.52 3.72 -1.25
N SER A 35 16.68 2.88 -2.27
CA SER A 35 17.97 2.63 -2.93
C SER A 35 18.47 3.88 -3.64
N ASN A 36 19.72 3.84 -4.06
CA ASN A 36 20.18 4.68 -5.17
C ASN A 36 19.48 4.29 -6.48
N CYS A 37 19.63 5.08 -7.51
CA CYS A 37 19.19 4.75 -8.85
C CYS A 37 19.77 3.40 -9.29
N LYS A 38 18.92 2.41 -9.51
CA LYS A 38 19.33 1.06 -9.95
C LYS A 38 19.58 1.01 -11.45
N LEU A 39 18.71 1.66 -12.20
CA LEU A 39 18.73 1.68 -13.65
C LEU A 39 18.19 3.01 -14.14
N SER A 40 19.07 3.79 -14.77
CA SER A 40 18.68 5.03 -15.47
C SER A 40 18.28 4.68 -16.90
N ILE A 41 17.09 5.10 -17.30
CA ILE A 41 16.54 4.93 -18.65
C ILE A 41 16.22 6.32 -19.22
N SER A 42 16.65 6.58 -20.46
CA SER A 42 16.42 7.85 -21.14
C SER A 42 15.75 7.61 -22.50
N PRO A 43 14.78 8.45 -22.90
CA PRO A 43 14.24 8.41 -24.26
C PRO A 43 15.28 8.63 -25.36
N THR A 44 16.42 9.27 -25.02
CA THR A 44 17.53 9.52 -25.94
C THR A 44 18.57 8.40 -25.96
N ASP A 45 18.33 7.29 -25.25
CA ASP A 45 19.22 6.13 -25.29
C ASP A 45 19.29 5.55 -26.70
N THR A 46 20.52 5.38 -27.19
CA THR A 46 20.75 4.91 -28.56
C THR A 46 20.63 3.39 -28.70
N ARG A 47 20.43 2.66 -27.61
CA ARG A 47 20.21 1.20 -27.67
C ARG A 47 18.81 0.90 -28.17
N PRO A 48 18.65 0.10 -29.22
CA PRO A 48 17.36 -0.28 -29.75
C PRO A 48 16.48 -0.87 -28.61
N ASP A 49 15.23 -0.44 -28.56
CA ASP A 49 14.18 -0.93 -27.65
C ASP A 49 14.46 -0.84 -26.14
N PHE A 50 15.65 -0.43 -25.72
CA PHE A 50 16.06 -0.37 -24.31
C PHE A 50 15.11 0.44 -23.45
N TYR A 51 14.70 1.63 -23.93
CA TYR A 51 13.76 2.48 -23.20
C TYR A 51 12.39 1.81 -23.08
N ALA A 52 11.84 1.32 -24.17
CA ALA A 52 10.53 0.72 -24.20
C ALA A 52 10.44 -0.54 -23.31
N GLU A 53 11.41 -1.45 -23.44
CA GLU A 53 11.48 -2.68 -22.66
C GLU A 53 11.58 -2.39 -21.16
N ASN A 54 12.48 -1.52 -20.74
CA ASN A 54 12.69 -1.23 -19.33
C ASN A 54 11.57 -0.37 -18.73
N ASN A 55 10.98 0.52 -19.53
CA ASN A 55 9.84 1.33 -19.07
C ASN A 55 8.57 0.49 -18.92
N ALA A 56 8.42 -0.60 -19.68
CA ALA A 56 7.26 -1.50 -19.58
C ALA A 56 7.27 -2.38 -18.31
N ILE A 57 8.42 -2.57 -17.65
CA ILE A 57 8.50 -3.41 -16.45
C ILE A 57 7.76 -2.72 -15.29
N PRO A 58 6.70 -3.35 -14.76
CA PRO A 58 5.93 -2.77 -13.66
C PRO A 58 6.67 -2.81 -12.34
N ALA A 59 6.41 -1.84 -11.48
CA ALA A 59 6.81 -1.92 -10.09
C ALA A 59 6.05 -3.03 -9.36
N LYS A 60 6.64 -3.57 -8.31
CA LYS A 60 6.07 -4.64 -7.48
C LYS A 60 6.18 -4.29 -6.02
N LEU A 61 5.13 -4.59 -5.27
CA LEU A 61 5.16 -4.49 -3.81
C LEU A 61 5.09 -5.89 -3.21
N SER A 62 6.03 -6.21 -2.34
CA SER A 62 5.96 -7.39 -1.48
C SER A 62 5.65 -6.97 -0.05
N ILE A 63 4.82 -7.76 0.63
CA ILE A 63 4.41 -7.57 2.03
C ILE A 63 4.61 -8.90 2.75
N GLU A 64 5.38 -8.92 3.82
CA GLU A 64 5.62 -10.09 4.65
C GLU A 64 5.36 -9.74 6.11
N LEU A 65 4.29 -10.31 6.67
CA LEU A 65 3.86 -10.07 8.04
C LEU A 65 4.59 -11.04 8.99
N ASP A 66 5.27 -10.50 9.98
CA ASP A 66 5.87 -11.29 11.05
C ASP A 66 4.87 -11.64 12.18
N LYS A 67 5.34 -12.38 13.17
CA LYS A 67 4.56 -12.81 14.34
C LYS A 67 4.19 -11.65 15.29
N ASP A 68 4.93 -10.57 15.22
CA ASP A 68 4.78 -9.41 16.13
C ASP A 68 3.85 -8.32 15.54
N GLY A 69 3.22 -8.60 14.39
CA GLY A 69 2.33 -7.67 13.70
C GLY A 69 3.06 -6.57 12.94
N ILE A 70 4.34 -6.80 12.63
CA ILE A 70 5.14 -5.89 11.82
C ILE A 70 5.24 -6.49 10.41
N ALA A 71 4.80 -5.74 9.42
CA ALA A 71 4.96 -6.13 8.02
C ALA A 71 6.22 -5.49 7.43
N GLN A 72 7.12 -6.33 6.92
CA GLN A 72 8.25 -5.92 6.09
C GLN A 72 7.74 -5.72 4.67
N CYS A 73 7.95 -4.54 4.11
CA CYS A 73 7.49 -4.18 2.78
C CYS A 73 8.67 -3.78 1.91
N LEU A 74 8.64 -4.25 0.67
CA LEU A 74 9.60 -3.84 -0.36
C LEU A 74 8.82 -3.48 -1.63
N LEU A 75 8.94 -2.24 -2.05
CA LEU A 75 8.48 -1.74 -3.34
C LEU A 75 9.66 -1.74 -4.29
N GLU A 76 9.63 -2.63 -5.29
CA GLU A 76 10.71 -2.84 -6.27
C GLU A 76 10.39 -2.12 -7.57
N ASP A 77 11.44 -1.62 -8.23
CA ASP A 77 11.42 -1.02 -9.56
C ASP A 77 10.45 0.17 -9.73
N LEU A 78 10.27 0.93 -8.65
CA LEU A 78 9.49 2.17 -8.71
C LEU A 78 10.16 3.17 -9.66
N LYS A 79 9.42 3.63 -10.65
CA LYS A 79 9.88 4.63 -11.62
C LYS A 79 9.70 6.03 -11.08
N ALA A 80 10.78 6.82 -11.12
CA ALA A 80 10.77 8.23 -10.78
C ALA A 80 11.86 8.98 -11.55
N ASN A 81 11.77 10.31 -11.60
CA ASN A 81 12.81 11.12 -12.21
C ASN A 81 14.18 10.88 -11.56
N CYS A 82 15.27 10.91 -12.34
CA CYS A 82 16.62 10.67 -11.82
C CYS A 82 17.07 11.69 -10.77
N SER A 83 16.42 12.85 -10.68
CA SER A 83 16.67 13.87 -9.65
C SER A 83 16.09 13.54 -8.28
N VAL A 84 15.28 12.48 -8.17
CA VAL A 84 14.69 12.05 -6.91
C VAL A 84 15.78 11.56 -5.97
N ARG A 85 15.83 12.13 -4.77
CA ARG A 85 16.79 11.75 -3.72
C ARG A 85 16.14 10.94 -2.63
N LYS A 86 14.87 11.23 -2.33
CA LYS A 86 14.15 10.59 -1.25
C LYS A 86 12.71 10.30 -1.65
N ILE A 87 12.31 9.07 -1.39
CA ILE A 87 10.95 8.59 -1.59
C ILE A 87 10.33 8.34 -0.21
N TYR A 88 9.10 8.75 -0.07
CA TYR A 88 8.31 8.64 1.14
C TYR A 88 7.13 7.71 0.89
N VAL A 89 6.71 7.03 1.93
CA VAL A 89 5.48 6.24 1.92
C VAL A 89 4.65 6.66 3.12
N ASN A 90 3.38 6.94 2.89
CA ASN A 90 2.42 7.20 3.94
C ASN A 90 1.29 6.16 3.89
N ILE A 91 0.55 5.99 4.98
CA ILE A 91 -0.52 5.01 5.09
C ILE A 91 -1.75 5.64 5.73
N ALA A 92 -2.91 5.31 5.18
CA ALA A 92 -4.20 5.49 5.81
C ALA A 92 -4.92 4.15 5.85
N ASN A 93 -5.67 3.88 6.92
CA ASN A 93 -6.52 2.71 7.00
C ASN A 93 -7.91 3.07 7.51
N GLN A 94 -8.89 2.45 6.90
CA GLN A 94 -10.29 2.53 7.33
C GLN A 94 -10.92 1.16 7.13
N ASP A 95 -11.42 0.58 8.22
CA ASP A 95 -11.92 -0.79 8.21
C ASP A 95 -10.89 -1.76 7.58
N ASN A 96 -11.28 -2.52 6.57
CA ASN A 96 -10.39 -3.44 5.84
C ASN A 96 -9.70 -2.79 4.63
N GLN A 97 -9.80 -1.47 4.45
CA GLN A 97 -9.09 -0.76 3.39
C GLN A 97 -7.76 -0.22 3.90
N ILE A 98 -6.69 -0.52 3.18
CA ILE A 98 -5.36 0.05 3.36
C ILE A 98 -5.07 0.92 2.13
N THR A 99 -4.70 2.17 2.37
CA THR A 99 -4.28 3.09 1.32
C THR A 99 -2.84 3.49 1.56
N LEU A 100 -1.96 3.15 0.62
CA LEU A 100 -0.57 3.60 0.59
C LEU A 100 -0.45 4.78 -0.35
N ILE A 101 0.25 5.83 0.09
CA ILE A 101 0.53 7.02 -0.69
C ILE A 101 2.05 7.12 -0.83
N VAL A 102 2.55 6.95 -2.05
CA VAL A 102 3.97 7.00 -2.38
C VAL A 102 4.26 8.32 -3.07
N TYR A 103 5.25 9.06 -2.59
CA TYR A 103 5.63 10.37 -3.13
C TYR A 103 7.12 10.62 -2.90
N HIS A 104 7.67 11.65 -3.55
CA HIS A 104 9.09 12.01 -3.42
C HIS A 104 9.26 13.45 -2.89
N ASN A 105 10.49 13.82 -2.58
CA ASN A 105 10.82 15.20 -2.24
C ASN A 105 10.56 16.14 -3.43
N VAL A 106 10.30 17.40 -3.13
CA VAL A 106 10.26 18.45 -4.18
C VAL A 106 11.58 18.43 -4.94
N LEU A 107 11.50 18.51 -6.27
CA LEU A 107 12.67 18.53 -7.15
C LEU A 107 13.06 19.95 -7.47
N ASP A 108 14.35 20.29 -7.30
CA ASP A 108 14.90 21.59 -7.66
C ASP A 108 15.00 21.74 -9.19
N ALA A 109 15.26 20.63 -9.87
CA ALA A 109 15.31 20.54 -11.33
C ALA A 109 14.99 19.11 -11.77
N LEU A 110 14.41 18.98 -12.97
CA LEU A 110 14.15 17.68 -13.57
C LEU A 110 15.39 17.24 -14.37
N ALA A 111 15.74 15.96 -14.24
CA ALA A 111 16.70 15.30 -15.12
C ALA A 111 15.96 14.73 -16.35
N ASP A 112 16.65 14.63 -17.46
CA ASP A 112 16.12 14.03 -18.69
C ASP A 112 16.28 12.49 -18.68
N CYS A 113 15.91 11.88 -17.57
CA CYS A 113 15.89 10.43 -17.42
C CYS A 113 14.96 9.98 -16.31
N ILE A 114 14.50 8.74 -16.43
CA ILE A 114 13.74 8.00 -15.42
C ILE A 114 14.68 7.00 -14.76
N CYS A 115 14.56 6.87 -13.45
CA CYS A 115 15.30 5.92 -12.65
C CYS A 115 14.39 4.89 -12.01
N LYS A 116 14.88 3.66 -11.84
CA LYS A 116 14.24 2.64 -11.03
C LYS A 116 14.83 2.63 -9.64
N TYR A 117 13.93 2.64 -8.64
CA TYR A 117 14.28 2.64 -7.22
C TYR A 117 13.60 1.48 -6.51
N ASP A 118 14.25 0.96 -5.47
CA ASP A 118 13.62 0.10 -4.48
C ASP A 118 13.35 0.91 -3.21
N VAL A 119 12.20 0.68 -2.58
CA VAL A 119 11.82 1.34 -1.33
C VAL A 119 11.45 0.30 -0.29
N ASN A 120 12.24 0.23 0.77
CA ASN A 120 11.95 -0.59 1.94
C ASN A 120 11.21 0.23 2.98
N PHE A 121 10.22 -0.37 3.62
CA PHE A 121 9.52 0.24 4.75
C PHE A 121 8.83 -0.84 5.59
N LYS A 122 8.39 -0.44 6.79
CA LYS A 122 7.66 -1.33 7.69
C LYS A 122 6.30 -0.75 8.02
N ILE A 123 5.31 -1.62 8.20
CA ILE A 123 3.99 -1.27 8.70
C ILE A 123 3.80 -1.91 10.07
N SER A 124 3.48 -1.11 11.09
CA SER A 124 3.20 -1.62 12.43
C SER A 124 1.72 -1.94 12.60
N LYS A 125 1.41 -2.86 13.53
CA LYS A 125 0.06 -3.23 13.95
C LYS A 125 -0.81 -3.82 12.84
N LEU A 126 -0.19 -4.37 11.80
CA LEU A 126 -0.90 -5.09 10.76
C LEU A 126 -1.27 -6.49 11.27
N THR A 127 -2.49 -6.92 11.02
CA THR A 127 -2.97 -8.25 11.40
C THR A 127 -3.20 -9.12 10.16
N SER A 128 -3.24 -10.43 10.36
CA SER A 128 -3.64 -11.34 9.29
C SER A 128 -5.10 -11.08 8.89
N GLY A 129 -5.38 -11.06 7.60
CA GLY A 129 -6.73 -10.80 7.09
C GLY A 129 -6.78 -10.51 5.60
N ASN A 130 -7.99 -10.27 5.12
CA ASN A 130 -8.24 -9.82 3.75
C ASN A 130 -8.42 -8.31 3.74
N TYR A 131 -7.66 -7.63 2.91
CA TYR A 131 -7.65 -6.18 2.79
C TYR A 131 -7.92 -5.73 1.36
N ASN A 132 -8.61 -4.61 1.22
CA ASN A 132 -8.61 -3.84 -0.02
C ASN A 132 -7.39 -2.92 0.00
N LEU A 133 -6.39 -3.23 -0.79
CA LEU A 133 -5.18 -2.42 -0.90
C LEU A 133 -5.33 -1.46 -2.07
N LYS A 134 -5.17 -0.16 -1.80
CA LYS A 134 -4.99 0.87 -2.80
C LYS A 134 -3.60 1.47 -2.65
N VAL A 135 -2.92 1.68 -3.77
CA VAL A 135 -1.62 2.36 -3.79
C VAL A 135 -1.72 3.51 -4.78
N TYR A 136 -1.49 4.72 -4.30
CA TYR A 136 -1.47 5.92 -5.11
C TYR A 136 -0.05 6.48 -5.22
N TYR A 137 0.29 6.93 -6.40
CA TYR A 137 1.41 7.80 -6.60
C TYR A 137 0.96 9.26 -6.47
N ALA A 138 1.64 10.00 -5.62
CA ALA A 138 1.25 11.35 -5.28
C ALA A 138 2.35 12.35 -5.61
N ARG A 139 1.95 13.61 -5.79
CA ARG A 139 2.86 14.74 -5.86
C ARG A 139 3.60 14.94 -4.53
N PRO A 140 4.69 15.72 -4.49
CA PRO A 140 5.44 15.99 -3.26
C PRO A 140 4.61 16.55 -2.10
N ASN A 141 3.47 17.20 -2.40
CA ASN A 141 2.51 17.70 -1.40
C ASN A 141 1.46 16.66 -0.97
N MET A 142 1.67 15.38 -1.31
CA MET A 142 0.77 14.23 -1.10
C MET A 142 -0.59 14.32 -1.81
N LYS A 143 -0.75 15.23 -2.78
CA LYS A 143 -1.96 15.28 -3.60
C LYS A 143 -1.91 14.21 -4.67
N TYR A 144 -2.97 13.42 -4.72
CA TYR A 144 -3.19 12.36 -5.73
C TYR A 144 -4.63 12.39 -6.22
N ASP A 145 -4.90 11.71 -7.30
CA ASP A 145 -6.22 11.45 -7.85
C ASP A 145 -6.33 10.00 -8.34
N GLU A 146 -7.51 9.59 -8.79
CA GLU A 146 -7.74 8.21 -9.24
C GLU A 146 -6.94 7.84 -10.50
N SER A 147 -6.44 8.81 -11.28
CA SER A 147 -5.57 8.54 -12.43
C SER A 147 -4.17 8.11 -12.02
N ASN A 148 -3.76 8.43 -10.79
CA ASN A 148 -2.47 8.07 -10.22
C ASN A 148 -2.52 6.79 -9.37
N ILE A 149 -3.57 5.98 -9.54
CA ILE A 149 -3.69 4.71 -8.82
C ILE A 149 -2.77 3.67 -9.46
N ALA A 150 -1.73 3.30 -8.73
CA ALA A 150 -0.76 2.29 -9.15
C ALA A 150 -1.28 0.86 -8.93
N TYR A 151 -2.10 0.65 -7.89
CA TYR A 151 -2.73 -0.63 -7.59
C TYR A 151 -4.07 -0.43 -6.87
N ASN A 152 -5.05 -1.26 -7.23
CA ASN A 152 -6.33 -1.37 -6.54
C ASN A 152 -6.79 -2.82 -6.59
N GLY A 153 -6.79 -3.51 -5.45
CA GLY A 153 -7.18 -4.91 -5.42
C GLY A 153 -7.20 -5.50 -4.02
N GLN A 154 -7.71 -6.72 -3.92
CA GLN A 154 -7.72 -7.47 -2.68
C GLN A 154 -6.39 -8.18 -2.46
N VAL A 155 -5.93 -8.18 -1.21
CA VAL A 155 -4.75 -8.92 -0.75
C VAL A 155 -5.09 -9.73 0.49
N ASN A 156 -4.62 -10.97 0.55
CA ASN A 156 -4.73 -11.82 1.74
C ASN A 156 -3.39 -11.82 2.45
N ILE A 157 -3.31 -11.16 3.59
CA ILE A 157 -2.11 -11.07 4.42
C ILE A 157 -2.18 -12.13 5.50
N ALA A 158 -1.16 -12.97 5.60
CA ALA A 158 -1.04 -13.98 6.63
C ALA A 158 0.37 -13.99 7.21
N GLN A 159 0.49 -14.38 8.48
CA GLN A 159 1.79 -14.47 9.15
C GLN A 159 2.74 -15.43 8.42
N ASN A 160 4.00 -15.02 8.33
CA ASN A 160 5.08 -15.79 7.69
C ASN A 160 4.81 -16.15 6.22
N LYS A 161 3.93 -15.39 5.56
CA LYS A 161 3.68 -15.51 4.12
C LYS A 161 3.95 -14.19 3.44
N LYS A 162 4.71 -14.25 2.37
CA LYS A 162 4.99 -13.10 1.50
C LYS A 162 3.90 -12.99 0.44
N VAL A 163 3.29 -11.83 0.36
CA VAL A 163 2.30 -11.46 -0.66
C VAL A 163 2.96 -10.53 -1.67
N PHE A 164 2.64 -10.70 -2.94
CA PHE A 164 3.14 -9.86 -4.03
C PHE A 164 1.98 -9.24 -4.77
N VAL A 165 2.10 -7.96 -5.08
CA VAL A 165 1.21 -7.26 -5.98
C VAL A 165 2.03 -6.54 -7.06
N THR A 166 1.52 -6.54 -8.29
CA THR A 166 2.15 -5.90 -9.44
C THR A 166 1.36 -4.64 -9.77
N PHE A 167 2.06 -3.53 -9.95
CA PHE A 167 1.45 -2.24 -10.22
C PHE A 167 1.15 -2.04 -11.71
N ASN A 168 0.31 -1.05 -12.00
CA ASN A 168 0.09 -0.63 -13.37
C ASN A 168 1.40 -0.04 -13.95
N PRO A 169 1.96 -0.60 -15.04
CA PRO A 169 3.21 -0.13 -15.63
C PRO A 169 3.12 1.27 -16.25
N GLU A 170 1.90 1.73 -16.57
CA GLU A 170 1.68 3.04 -17.19
C GLU A 170 1.70 4.19 -16.18
N VAL A 171 1.64 3.89 -14.89
CA VAL A 171 1.60 4.88 -13.81
C VAL A 171 2.99 4.99 -13.17
N GLY A 172 3.50 6.21 -13.10
CA GLY A 172 4.75 6.56 -12.43
C GLY A 172 4.55 7.65 -11.39
N LEU A 173 5.58 7.92 -10.58
CA LEU A 173 5.53 9.06 -9.65
C LEU A 173 5.44 10.37 -10.44
N PRO A 174 4.45 11.24 -10.12
CA PRO A 174 4.33 12.57 -10.73
C PRO A 174 5.59 13.43 -10.44
N GLU A 175 6.01 14.22 -11.38
CA GLU A 175 7.25 14.97 -11.23
C GLU A 175 7.14 16.13 -10.23
N ASN A 176 6.12 16.95 -10.24
CA ASN A 176 5.85 18.05 -9.27
C ASN A 176 4.37 18.46 -9.25
#